data_40df0a8485f6c9ff6732fd155c703a3f
#
_entry.id   40df0a8485f6c9ff6732fd155c703a3f
#
_cell.length_a   1.000
_cell.length_b   1.000
_cell.length_c   1.000
_cell.angle_alpha   90.00
_cell.angle_beta   90.00
_cell.angle_gamma   90.00
#
_symmetry.space_group_name_H-M   'P 1'
#
loop_
_entity.id
_entity.type
_entity.pdbx_description
1 polymer ?
#
loop_
_entity_poly.entity_id
_entity_poly.type
_entity_poly.pdbx_seq_one_letter_code
_entity_poly.pdbx_strand_id
1 'polypeptide(L)'
;MHNSLRDGYSLFLYTIQGRKAGTRMSLLISGYIFQRKDKGGCMKAFLILEDGTVFEGTSIGSTREVISEIVFNTSMTGYLEVLTDPSYAGQAVVMTYPLIGNYGTLNSITQGPKPYCKGFIVGELCDFPSNWQNEGLFSEYLRLHGIPCLYDVDTRAITRVLRNHGVMKGVLVRSDYPMEDIQKLFKQDLPTDQVMRVTTKWQGMRGDKNAEFHVAVMDYGVKENILRSLEAAGCRLTVFPADAKAEDVLAANPDGVFLSNGPGDPQDLGYAVEEVKKLFGKKPIFGICMGHQVLAQAYGGTTFKLKFGHR
;
A
#
# COMPACT_ATOMS: atom_id res chain seq x y z
N MET A 1 -2.49 -32.48 -32.79
CA MET A 1 -3.03 -31.24 -33.40
C MET A 1 -2.62 -30.07 -32.51
N HIS A 2 -1.72 -29.24 -33.00
CA HIS A 2 -1.30 -28.02 -32.34
C HIS A 2 -2.32 -26.92 -32.65
N ASN A 3 -3.14 -26.55 -31.68
CA ASN A 3 -3.86 -25.28 -31.74
C ASN A 3 -3.07 -24.25 -30.91
N SER A 4 -2.33 -23.41 -31.60
CA SER A 4 -1.74 -22.23 -30.98
C SER A 4 -2.84 -21.18 -30.80
N LEU A 5 -3.29 -20.96 -29.59
CA LEU A 5 -4.07 -19.80 -29.25
C LEU A 5 -3.14 -18.57 -29.27
N ARG A 6 -3.62 -17.44 -29.82
CA ARG A 6 -2.86 -16.23 -30.14
C ARG A 6 -2.17 -15.53 -28.96
N ASP A 7 -2.29 -16.05 -27.74
CA ASP A 7 -1.82 -15.38 -26.51
C ASP A 7 -0.72 -16.12 -25.75
N GLY A 8 0.12 -16.88 -26.47
CA GLY A 8 1.37 -17.38 -25.90
C GLY A 8 1.26 -18.52 -24.89
N TYR A 9 0.15 -19.27 -24.85
CA TYR A 9 -0.03 -20.46 -24.04
C TYR A 9 0.10 -21.72 -24.87
N SER A 10 0.78 -22.74 -24.34
CA SER A 10 0.86 -24.06 -24.94
C SER A 10 -0.02 -25.04 -24.17
N LEU A 11 -0.90 -25.72 -24.86
CA LEU A 11 -1.75 -26.79 -24.31
C LEU A 11 -1.00 -28.11 -24.37
N PHE A 12 -0.72 -28.72 -23.21
CA PHE A 12 -0.15 -30.08 -23.15
C PHE A 12 -1.20 -31.05 -22.62
N LEU A 13 -1.45 -32.09 -23.37
CA LEU A 13 -2.25 -33.23 -22.93
C LEU A 13 -1.32 -34.31 -22.39
N TYR A 14 -1.42 -34.61 -21.09
CA TYR A 14 -0.71 -35.73 -20.51
C TYR A 14 -1.62 -36.92 -20.30
N THR A 15 -1.19 -38.07 -20.82
CA THR A 15 -1.82 -39.35 -20.51
C THR A 15 -0.99 -40.08 -19.49
N ILE A 16 -1.51 -40.27 -18.30
CA ILE A 16 -0.86 -41.07 -17.24
C ILE A 16 -1.37 -42.51 -17.39
N GLN A 17 -0.48 -43.43 -17.73
CA GLN A 17 -0.76 -44.86 -17.72
C GLN A 17 -0.33 -45.48 -16.40
N GLY A 18 -1.32 -45.88 -15.59
CA GLY A 18 -1.06 -46.64 -14.37
C GLY A 18 -1.25 -48.14 -14.62
N ARG A 19 -0.29 -48.98 -14.22
CA ARG A 19 -0.47 -50.42 -14.17
C ARG A 19 -0.85 -50.87 -12.76
N LYS A 20 -2.04 -51.44 -12.60
CA LYS A 20 -2.36 -52.33 -11.48
C LYS A 20 -2.62 -53.74 -12.05
N ALA A 21 -2.17 -54.76 -11.32
CA ALA A 21 -2.15 -56.13 -11.74
C ALA A 21 -3.35 -56.54 -12.59
N GLY A 22 -3.09 -56.88 -13.86
CA GLY A 22 -4.01 -57.61 -14.75
C GLY A 22 -5.06 -56.84 -15.53
N THR A 23 -5.28 -55.52 -15.28
CA THR A 23 -6.31 -54.75 -15.99
C THR A 23 -5.76 -53.41 -16.45
N ARG A 24 -5.89 -53.10 -17.72
CA ARG A 24 -5.54 -51.82 -18.30
C ARG A 24 -6.65 -50.82 -17.98
N MET A 25 -6.47 -49.95 -17.02
CA MET A 25 -7.39 -48.85 -16.75
C MET A 25 -6.74 -47.56 -17.25
N SER A 26 -7.28 -47.00 -18.30
CA SER A 26 -6.90 -45.68 -18.79
C SER A 26 -7.75 -44.64 -18.06
N LEU A 27 -7.15 -43.93 -17.13
CA LEU A 27 -7.77 -42.74 -16.53
C LEU A 27 -7.40 -41.53 -17.40
N LEU A 28 -8.36 -41.02 -18.15
CA LEU A 28 -8.23 -39.72 -18.82
C LEU A 28 -8.49 -38.61 -17.76
N ILE A 29 -7.45 -38.07 -17.20
CA ILE A 29 -7.55 -36.83 -16.44
C ILE A 29 -7.28 -35.69 -17.43
N SER A 30 -8.35 -35.08 -17.93
CA SER A 30 -8.22 -33.82 -18.67
C SER A 30 -7.96 -32.70 -17.65
N GLY A 31 -6.69 -32.47 -17.32
CA GLY A 31 -6.26 -31.33 -16.55
C GLY A 31 -5.59 -30.33 -17.46
N TYR A 32 -6.08 -29.10 -17.46
CA TYR A 32 -5.36 -27.99 -18.09
C TYR A 32 -4.25 -27.54 -17.15
N ILE A 33 -3.01 -27.93 -17.44
CA ILE A 33 -1.85 -27.32 -16.78
C ILE A 33 -1.46 -26.12 -17.64
N PHE A 34 -1.82 -24.94 -17.20
CA PHE A 34 -1.27 -23.70 -17.76
C PHE A 34 0.18 -23.56 -17.29
N GLN A 35 1.13 -23.97 -18.12
CA GLN A 35 2.51 -23.56 -17.91
C GLN A 35 2.66 -22.11 -18.33
N ARG A 36 3.05 -21.27 -17.38
CA ARG A 36 3.45 -19.91 -17.64
C ARG A 36 4.60 -19.93 -18.65
N LYS A 37 4.36 -19.49 -19.87
CA LYS A 37 5.46 -19.23 -20.79
C LYS A 37 6.17 -18.01 -20.25
N ASP A 38 7.46 -18.11 -19.99
CA ASP A 38 8.29 -16.96 -19.66
C ASP A 38 8.09 -15.88 -20.72
N LYS A 39 7.23 -14.92 -20.44
CA LYS A 39 7.09 -13.73 -21.27
C LYS A 39 8.29 -12.85 -20.97
N GLY A 40 9.32 -12.94 -21.83
CA GLY A 40 10.42 -11.99 -21.91
C GLY A 40 11.02 -11.60 -20.56
N GLY A 41 11.98 -12.40 -20.05
CA GLY A 41 12.95 -11.93 -19.09
C GLY A 41 12.39 -11.48 -17.74
N CYS A 42 11.62 -12.30 -17.03
CA CYS A 42 11.37 -12.07 -15.60
C CYS A 42 12.72 -12.08 -14.87
N MET A 43 13.12 -10.93 -14.37
CA MET A 43 14.43 -10.78 -13.73
C MET A 43 14.31 -11.09 -12.24
N LYS A 44 15.25 -11.87 -11.71
CA LYS A 44 15.39 -12.07 -10.28
C LYS A 44 15.56 -10.73 -9.57
N ALA A 45 14.98 -10.64 -8.38
CA ALA A 45 15.13 -9.50 -7.51
C ALA A 45 15.25 -9.95 -6.06
N PHE A 46 15.71 -9.05 -5.22
CA PHE A 46 15.98 -9.33 -3.82
C PHE A 46 15.35 -8.27 -2.93
N LEU A 47 14.76 -8.71 -1.84
CA LEU A 47 14.58 -7.90 -0.65
C LEU A 47 15.76 -8.18 0.28
N ILE A 48 16.52 -7.15 0.60
CA ILE A 48 17.63 -7.21 1.54
C ILE A 48 17.24 -6.35 2.74
N LEU A 49 17.19 -6.93 3.92
CA LEU A 49 16.89 -6.23 5.17
C LEU A 49 18.18 -5.69 5.80
N GLU A 50 18.07 -4.69 6.65
CA GLU A 50 19.23 -4.05 7.30
C GLU A 50 19.99 -4.98 8.25
N ASP A 51 19.36 -6.05 8.73
CA ASP A 51 20.00 -7.12 9.52
C ASP A 51 20.81 -8.11 8.67
N GLY A 52 20.84 -7.90 7.34
CA GLY A 52 21.52 -8.77 6.37
C GLY A 52 20.68 -9.94 5.86
N THR A 53 19.44 -10.11 6.31
CA THR A 53 18.54 -11.15 5.80
C THR A 53 18.16 -10.84 4.34
N VAL A 54 18.27 -11.86 3.48
CA VAL A 54 17.99 -11.75 2.04
C VAL A 54 16.85 -12.69 1.64
N PHE A 55 15.89 -12.15 0.88
CA PHE A 55 14.81 -12.91 0.28
C PHE A 55 14.87 -12.75 -1.23
N GLU A 56 14.96 -13.87 -1.94
CA GLU A 56 14.94 -13.92 -3.41
C GLU A 56 13.50 -14.07 -3.89
N GLY A 57 13.18 -13.39 -4.99
CA GLY A 57 11.92 -13.49 -5.70
C GLY A 57 12.08 -12.98 -7.13
N THR A 58 10.98 -12.60 -7.74
CA THR A 58 10.91 -12.14 -9.13
C THR A 58 10.46 -10.67 -9.18
N SER A 59 11.11 -9.87 -10.03
CA SER A 59 10.77 -8.45 -10.23
C SER A 59 9.61 -8.29 -11.19
N ILE A 60 8.65 -7.42 -10.83
CA ILE A 60 7.60 -6.92 -11.70
C ILE A 60 7.33 -5.44 -11.41
N GLY A 61 6.62 -4.75 -12.30
CA GLY A 61 6.35 -3.32 -12.16
C GLY A 61 7.54 -2.48 -12.60
N SER A 62 7.97 -1.54 -11.76
CA SER A 62 9.14 -0.69 -12.03
C SER A 62 10.45 -1.43 -11.78
N THR A 63 11.47 -1.03 -12.52
CA THR A 63 12.83 -1.61 -12.42
C THR A 63 13.76 -0.84 -11.48
N ARG A 64 13.27 0.25 -10.88
CA ARG A 64 14.07 1.08 -9.96
C ARG A 64 14.34 0.36 -8.65
N GLU A 65 15.48 0.64 -8.07
CA GLU A 65 15.81 0.28 -6.69
C GLU A 65 14.98 1.12 -5.71
N VAL A 66 14.69 0.55 -4.55
CA VAL A 66 13.96 1.22 -3.48
C VAL A 66 14.63 0.94 -2.16
N ILE A 67 14.90 2.01 -1.40
CA ILE A 67 15.14 1.93 0.04
C ILE A 67 13.91 2.49 0.78
N SER A 68 13.45 1.76 1.77
CA SER A 68 12.28 2.14 2.55
C SER A 68 12.22 1.39 3.88
N GLU A 69 11.35 1.81 4.76
CA GLU A 69 10.89 0.98 5.86
C GLU A 69 10.02 -0.16 5.30
N ILE A 70 10.31 -1.39 5.70
CA ILE A 70 9.55 -2.58 5.30
C ILE A 70 8.52 -2.87 6.37
N VAL A 71 7.26 -2.88 5.96
CA VAL A 71 6.11 -3.16 6.83
C VAL A 71 5.26 -4.28 6.24
N PHE A 72 4.39 -4.88 7.05
CA PHE A 72 3.49 -5.93 6.56
C PHE A 72 2.03 -5.58 6.84
N ASN A 73 1.14 -6.08 6.00
CA ASN A 73 -0.30 -6.00 6.16
C ASN A 73 -0.89 -7.41 6.12
N THR A 74 -1.79 -7.73 7.07
CA THR A 74 -2.37 -9.07 7.23
C THR A 74 -3.78 -9.21 6.67
N SER A 75 -4.31 -8.18 6.00
CA SER A 75 -5.61 -8.24 5.35
C SER A 75 -5.62 -9.29 4.24
N MET A 76 -6.71 -10.04 4.15
CA MET A 76 -6.90 -11.06 3.09
C MET A 76 -7.30 -10.45 1.75
N THR A 77 -7.83 -9.23 1.77
CA THR A 77 -8.26 -8.46 0.59
C THR A 77 -7.80 -7.01 0.74
N GLY A 78 -8.06 -6.18 -0.26
CA GLY A 78 -7.79 -4.74 -0.14
C GLY A 78 -6.37 -4.35 -0.56
N TYR A 79 -5.72 -5.13 -1.42
CA TYR A 79 -4.36 -4.81 -1.86
C TYR A 79 -4.27 -3.48 -2.64
N LEU A 80 -5.32 -3.11 -3.37
CA LEU A 80 -5.36 -1.85 -4.10
C LEU A 80 -5.60 -0.68 -3.16
N GLU A 81 -6.47 -0.87 -2.17
CA GLU A 81 -6.68 0.08 -1.08
C GLU A 81 -5.38 0.33 -0.30
N VAL A 82 -4.64 -0.74 0.05
CA VAL A 82 -3.33 -0.63 0.71
C VAL A 82 -2.32 0.11 -0.16
N LEU A 83 -2.25 -0.23 -1.45
CA LEU A 83 -1.31 0.38 -2.38
C LEU A 83 -1.55 1.89 -2.55
N THR A 84 -2.82 2.31 -2.53
CA THR A 84 -3.25 3.70 -2.74
C THR A 84 -3.52 4.48 -1.45
N ASP A 85 -3.31 3.88 -0.28
CA ASP A 85 -3.45 4.55 1.01
C ASP A 85 -2.25 5.47 1.28
N PRO A 86 -2.48 6.79 1.45
CA PRO A 86 -1.40 7.74 1.76
C PRO A 86 -0.63 7.39 3.04
N SER A 87 -1.22 6.65 3.99
CA SER A 87 -0.55 6.22 5.23
C SER A 87 0.68 5.35 5.00
N TYR A 88 0.80 4.73 3.82
CA TYR A 88 1.98 3.91 3.45
C TYR A 88 3.04 4.69 2.65
N ALA A 89 2.90 6.01 2.54
CA ALA A 89 3.92 6.82 1.85
C ALA A 89 5.29 6.64 2.52
N GLY A 90 6.30 6.39 1.69
CA GLY A 90 7.66 6.12 2.18
C GLY A 90 7.95 4.67 2.58
N GLN A 91 6.95 3.77 2.59
CA GLN A 91 7.08 2.37 3.01
C GLN A 91 6.96 1.40 1.84
N ALA A 92 7.63 0.24 1.92
CA ALA A 92 7.33 -0.91 1.08
C ALA A 92 6.51 -1.92 1.90
N VAL A 93 5.44 -2.42 1.31
CA VAL A 93 4.44 -3.23 2.02
C VAL A 93 4.51 -4.68 1.60
N VAL A 94 4.63 -5.57 2.58
CA VAL A 94 4.50 -7.02 2.43
C VAL A 94 3.04 -7.40 2.65
N MET A 95 2.37 -7.92 1.62
CA MET A 95 1.06 -8.52 1.78
C MET A 95 1.21 -9.96 2.24
N THR A 96 0.68 -10.28 3.43
CA THR A 96 0.83 -11.64 4.00
C THR A 96 -0.10 -12.66 3.35
N TYR A 97 -1.23 -12.20 2.77
CA TYR A 97 -2.11 -13.07 2.02
C TYR A 97 -1.42 -13.53 0.73
N PRO A 98 -1.43 -14.83 0.42
CA PRO A 98 -0.57 -15.39 -0.62
C PRO A 98 -0.86 -14.85 -2.01
N LEU A 99 -2.15 -14.81 -2.40
CA LEU A 99 -2.56 -14.47 -3.77
C LEU A 99 -3.04 -13.02 -3.88
N ILE A 100 -2.33 -12.23 -4.66
CA ILE A 100 -2.64 -10.81 -4.93
C ILE A 100 -2.94 -10.62 -6.42
N GLY A 101 -3.80 -9.66 -6.74
CA GLY A 101 -4.21 -9.36 -8.13
C GLY A 101 -5.47 -10.09 -8.60
N ASN A 102 -6.07 -10.93 -7.76
CA ASN A 102 -7.19 -11.81 -8.12
C ASN A 102 -8.50 -11.08 -8.50
N TYR A 103 -8.69 -9.83 -8.10
CA TYR A 103 -9.81 -9.00 -8.54
C TYR A 103 -9.39 -7.84 -9.47
N GLY A 104 -8.10 -7.80 -9.89
CA GLY A 104 -7.56 -6.78 -10.79
C GLY A 104 -7.46 -5.40 -10.15
N THR A 105 -7.72 -4.38 -10.95
CA THR A 105 -7.74 -2.97 -10.49
C THR A 105 -9.12 -2.37 -10.65
N LEU A 106 -9.49 -1.50 -9.70
CA LEU A 106 -10.77 -0.78 -9.67
C LEU A 106 -10.53 0.63 -9.12
N ASN A 107 -10.83 1.66 -9.91
CA ASN A 107 -10.68 3.04 -9.46
C ASN A 107 -11.62 3.41 -8.30
N SER A 108 -12.78 2.77 -8.22
CA SER A 108 -13.80 3.04 -7.18
C SER A 108 -13.36 2.72 -5.76
N ILE A 109 -12.40 1.81 -5.57
CA ILE A 109 -11.92 1.38 -4.23
C ILE A 109 -10.61 2.04 -3.82
N THR A 110 -10.00 2.84 -4.68
CA THR A 110 -8.74 3.53 -4.35
C THR A 110 -8.93 4.51 -3.19
N GLN A 111 -7.90 4.60 -2.35
CA GLN A 111 -7.89 5.47 -1.17
C GLN A 111 -7.18 6.81 -1.39
N GLY A 112 -6.70 7.02 -2.60
CA GLY A 112 -6.08 8.26 -3.05
C GLY A 112 -5.89 8.24 -4.57
N PRO A 113 -5.48 9.36 -5.17
CA PRO A 113 -5.42 9.52 -6.63
C PRO A 113 -4.29 8.75 -7.32
N LYS A 114 -3.39 8.14 -6.54
CA LYS A 114 -2.22 7.40 -7.03
C LYS A 114 -1.75 6.40 -5.98
N PRO A 115 -0.87 5.44 -6.33
CA PRO A 115 -0.13 4.64 -5.36
C PRO A 115 0.79 5.51 -4.50
N TYR A 116 0.89 5.16 -3.21
CA TYR A 116 1.77 5.83 -2.25
C TYR A 116 2.87 4.94 -1.72
N CYS A 117 2.68 3.62 -1.74
CA CYS A 117 3.74 2.68 -1.36
C CYS A 117 4.98 2.86 -2.23
N LYS A 118 6.16 2.78 -1.64
CA LYS A 118 7.45 2.81 -2.35
C LYS A 118 7.75 1.53 -3.10
N GLY A 119 7.26 0.40 -2.58
CA GLY A 119 7.40 -0.93 -3.15
C GLY A 119 6.31 -1.86 -2.63
N PHE A 120 6.11 -2.97 -3.31
CA PHE A 120 5.10 -3.96 -2.95
C PHE A 120 5.72 -5.36 -2.97
N ILE A 121 5.39 -6.20 -1.98
CA ILE A 121 6.00 -7.51 -1.80
C ILE A 121 4.88 -8.51 -1.59
N VAL A 122 4.80 -9.53 -2.47
CA VAL A 122 3.68 -10.47 -2.52
C VAL A 122 4.16 -11.91 -2.71
N GLY A 123 3.38 -12.88 -2.24
CA GLY A 123 3.66 -14.30 -2.47
C GLY A 123 3.42 -14.66 -3.92
N GLU A 124 2.17 -14.69 -4.33
CA GLU A 124 1.74 -15.03 -5.68
C GLU A 124 1.02 -13.87 -6.34
N LEU A 125 1.22 -13.71 -7.64
CA LEU A 125 0.54 -12.70 -8.45
C LEU A 125 -0.44 -13.36 -9.41
N CYS A 126 -1.71 -12.93 -9.36
CA CYS A 126 -2.74 -13.40 -10.28
C CYS A 126 -2.68 -12.62 -11.60
N ASP A 127 -2.51 -13.34 -12.70
CA ASP A 127 -2.52 -12.76 -14.06
C ASP A 127 -3.92 -12.78 -14.71
N PHE A 128 -4.90 -13.41 -14.06
CA PHE A 128 -6.26 -13.56 -14.58
C PHE A 128 -7.29 -13.17 -13.52
N PRO A 129 -7.52 -11.86 -13.33
CA PRO A 129 -8.52 -11.41 -12.37
C PRO A 129 -9.92 -11.85 -12.79
N SER A 130 -10.70 -12.32 -11.80
CA SER A 130 -12.04 -12.87 -12.01
C SER A 130 -13.18 -11.93 -11.62
N ASN A 131 -12.89 -10.70 -11.21
CA ASN A 131 -13.92 -9.72 -10.85
C ASN A 131 -14.52 -9.09 -12.12
N TRP A 132 -15.84 -9.06 -12.20
CA TRP A 132 -16.57 -8.44 -13.30
C TRP A 132 -16.37 -6.91 -13.42
N GLN A 133 -16.02 -6.25 -12.34
CA GLN A 133 -15.69 -4.81 -12.31
C GLN A 133 -14.22 -4.51 -12.61
N ASN A 134 -13.42 -5.52 -12.93
CA ASN A 134 -12.01 -5.34 -13.19
C ASN A 134 -11.75 -4.38 -14.35
N GLU A 135 -10.92 -3.37 -14.12
CA GLU A 135 -10.51 -2.35 -15.09
C GLU A 135 -9.13 -2.62 -15.69
N GLY A 136 -8.34 -3.55 -15.11
CA GLY A 136 -7.01 -3.88 -15.61
C GLY A 136 -6.22 -4.84 -14.73
N LEU A 137 -5.07 -5.27 -15.24
CA LEU A 137 -4.15 -6.15 -14.51
C LEU A 137 -3.39 -5.37 -13.43
N PHE A 138 -3.27 -5.96 -12.26
CA PHE A 138 -2.50 -5.37 -11.17
C PHE A 138 -1.01 -5.19 -11.53
N SER A 139 -0.45 -6.12 -12.29
CA SER A 139 0.93 -6.04 -12.80
C SER A 139 1.16 -4.84 -13.73
N GLU A 140 0.17 -4.52 -14.57
CA GLU A 140 0.22 -3.35 -15.45
C GLU A 140 0.05 -2.05 -14.69
N TYR A 141 -0.85 -2.05 -13.70
CA TYR A 141 -1.04 -0.91 -12.80
C TYR A 141 0.27 -0.54 -12.08
N LEU A 142 0.96 -1.53 -11.51
CA LEU A 142 2.26 -1.31 -10.87
C LEU A 142 3.29 -0.72 -11.84
N ARG A 143 3.34 -1.21 -13.09
CA ARG A 143 4.26 -0.72 -14.12
C ARG A 143 3.94 0.72 -14.52
N LEU A 144 2.68 1.04 -14.78
CA LEU A 144 2.23 2.36 -15.18
C LEU A 144 2.53 3.42 -14.12
N HIS A 145 2.39 3.04 -12.86
CA HIS A 145 2.65 3.93 -11.72
C HIS A 145 4.09 3.90 -11.21
N GLY A 146 4.97 3.13 -11.85
CA GLY A 146 6.38 3.07 -11.48
C GLY A 146 6.64 2.44 -10.10
N ILE A 147 5.81 1.50 -9.67
CA ILE A 147 5.96 0.81 -8.37
C ILE A 147 6.72 -0.50 -8.57
N PRO A 148 7.91 -0.67 -7.95
CA PRO A 148 8.61 -1.95 -7.94
C PRO A 148 7.85 -2.96 -7.08
N CYS A 149 7.76 -4.18 -7.57
CA CYS A 149 7.14 -5.27 -6.82
C CYS A 149 8.02 -6.51 -6.89
N LEU A 150 8.19 -7.14 -5.72
CA LEU A 150 8.81 -8.46 -5.58
C LEU A 150 7.70 -9.49 -5.37
N TYR A 151 7.60 -10.47 -6.26
CA TYR A 151 6.66 -11.58 -6.12
C TYR A 151 7.39 -12.93 -6.15
N ASP A 152 6.66 -14.00 -5.88
CA ASP A 152 7.22 -15.35 -5.77
C ASP A 152 8.25 -15.46 -4.63
N VAL A 153 7.90 -14.84 -3.48
CA VAL A 153 8.74 -14.75 -2.29
C VAL A 153 7.98 -15.24 -1.05
N ASP A 154 8.69 -15.81 -0.08
CA ASP A 154 8.10 -16.25 1.18
C ASP A 154 7.72 -15.04 2.08
N THR A 155 6.54 -14.50 1.86
CA THR A 155 5.99 -13.38 2.64
C THR A 155 5.77 -13.74 4.10
N ARG A 156 5.54 -15.04 4.41
CA ARG A 156 5.42 -15.52 5.79
C ARG A 156 6.74 -15.44 6.54
N ALA A 157 7.85 -15.84 5.90
CA ALA A 157 9.17 -15.73 6.48
C ALA A 157 9.56 -14.27 6.73
N ILE A 158 9.33 -13.38 5.74
CA ILE A 158 9.55 -11.93 5.88
C ILE A 158 8.75 -11.38 7.07
N THR A 159 7.46 -11.70 7.14
CA THR A 159 6.58 -11.25 8.23
C THR A 159 7.05 -11.71 9.59
N ARG A 160 7.57 -12.94 9.70
CA ARG A 160 8.14 -13.46 10.97
C ARG A 160 9.38 -12.69 11.41
N VAL A 161 10.26 -12.32 10.48
CA VAL A 161 11.43 -11.47 10.78
C VAL A 161 10.97 -10.13 11.31
N LEU A 162 10.11 -9.43 10.59
CA LEU A 162 9.59 -8.11 10.99
C LEU A 162 8.83 -8.15 12.32
N ARG A 163 8.06 -9.19 12.58
CA ARG A 163 7.34 -9.35 13.85
C ARG A 163 8.30 -9.56 15.02
N ASN A 164 9.37 -10.32 14.82
CA ASN A 164 10.31 -10.66 15.89
C ASN A 164 11.30 -9.52 16.17
N HIS A 165 11.81 -8.86 15.15
CA HIS A 165 12.85 -7.82 15.26
C HIS A 165 12.30 -6.39 15.20
N GLY A 166 11.09 -6.20 14.70
CA GLY A 166 10.47 -4.91 14.42
C GLY A 166 10.51 -4.58 12.94
N VAL A 167 9.79 -3.52 12.56
CA VAL A 167 9.90 -2.94 11.22
C VAL A 167 11.29 -2.33 11.06
N MET A 168 11.90 -2.50 9.89
CA MET A 168 13.28 -2.12 9.65
C MET A 168 13.47 -1.61 8.22
N LYS A 169 14.60 -0.95 7.97
CA LYS A 169 15.00 -0.58 6.62
C LYS A 169 15.20 -1.84 5.78
N GLY A 170 14.81 -1.74 4.51
CA GLY A 170 15.08 -2.77 3.51
C GLY A 170 15.26 -2.16 2.14
N VAL A 171 15.95 -2.89 1.29
CA VAL A 171 16.25 -2.51 -0.09
C VAL A 171 15.62 -3.53 -1.02
N LEU A 172 14.83 -3.05 -2.00
CA LEU A 172 14.37 -3.84 -3.14
C LEU A 172 15.26 -3.55 -4.32
N VAL A 173 15.97 -4.55 -4.81
CA VAL A 173 16.89 -4.45 -5.95
C VAL A 173 16.75 -5.63 -6.90
N ARG A 174 17.02 -5.41 -8.18
CA ARG A 174 17.09 -6.48 -9.17
C ARG A 174 18.48 -7.16 -9.13
N SER A 175 18.57 -8.35 -9.70
CA SER A 175 19.80 -9.13 -9.73
C SER A 175 20.95 -8.48 -10.54
N ASP A 176 20.63 -7.50 -11.40
CA ASP A 176 21.63 -6.71 -12.15
C ASP A 176 22.14 -5.48 -11.37
N TYR A 177 21.62 -5.21 -10.16
CA TYR A 177 22.12 -4.13 -9.31
C TYR A 177 23.46 -4.50 -8.66
N PRO A 178 24.47 -3.60 -8.65
CA PRO A 178 25.76 -3.87 -8.04
C PRO A 178 25.63 -4.10 -6.53
N MET A 179 25.93 -5.31 -6.07
CA MET A 179 25.79 -5.69 -4.65
C MET A 179 26.70 -4.86 -3.73
N GLU A 180 27.84 -4.38 -4.24
CA GLU A 180 28.74 -3.46 -3.54
C GLU A 180 28.12 -2.09 -3.22
N ASP A 181 27.12 -1.68 -3.99
CA ASP A 181 26.43 -0.40 -3.79
C ASP A 181 25.28 -0.47 -2.78
N ILE A 182 24.85 -1.66 -2.36
CA ILE A 182 23.76 -1.85 -1.40
C ILE A 182 24.05 -1.16 -0.07
N GLN A 183 25.30 -1.23 0.40
CA GLN A 183 25.70 -0.55 1.63
C GLN A 183 25.55 0.98 1.53
N LYS A 184 25.70 1.54 0.32
CA LYS A 184 25.46 2.98 0.10
C LYS A 184 23.98 3.33 0.21
N LEU A 185 23.09 2.42 -0.24
CA LEU A 185 21.63 2.61 -0.07
C LEU A 185 21.25 2.61 1.41
N PHE A 186 21.76 1.69 2.22
CA PHE A 186 21.45 1.64 3.65
C PHE A 186 21.93 2.86 4.46
N LYS A 187 22.94 3.57 3.97
CA LYS A 187 23.42 4.82 4.60
C LYS A 187 22.51 6.01 4.34
N GLN A 188 21.55 5.91 3.42
CA GLN A 188 20.61 7.00 3.16
C GLN A 188 19.61 7.10 4.30
N ASP A 189 19.33 8.33 4.72
CA ASP A 189 18.25 8.61 5.65
C ASP A 189 16.90 8.48 4.95
N LEU A 190 15.93 7.93 5.67
CA LEU A 190 14.55 7.93 5.18
C LEU A 190 13.94 9.32 5.40
N PRO A 191 13.19 9.84 4.42
CA PRO A 191 12.56 11.15 4.56
C PRO A 191 11.57 11.19 5.73
N THR A 192 11.58 12.28 6.50
CA THR A 192 10.66 12.53 7.62
C THR A 192 9.48 13.43 7.24
N ASP A 193 9.49 14.01 6.04
CA ASP A 193 8.49 14.95 5.53
C ASP A 193 7.31 14.25 4.82
N GLN A 194 6.98 13.01 5.19
CA GLN A 194 6.00 12.18 4.47
C GLN A 194 4.61 12.84 4.40
N VAL A 195 4.14 13.48 5.48
CA VAL A 195 2.85 14.19 5.49
C VAL A 195 2.84 15.32 4.46
N MET A 196 3.91 16.12 4.38
CA MET A 196 4.00 17.22 3.42
C MET A 196 4.08 16.75 1.95
N ARG A 197 4.48 15.50 1.72
CA ARG A 197 4.50 14.89 0.38
C ARG A 197 3.14 14.37 -0.08
N VAL A 198 2.22 14.12 0.84
CA VAL A 198 0.92 13.50 0.54
C VAL A 198 -0.26 14.44 0.76
N THR A 199 -0.11 15.45 1.60
CA THR A 199 -1.16 16.43 1.88
C THR A 199 -1.61 17.17 0.62
N THR A 200 -2.86 17.61 0.60
CA THR A 200 -3.36 18.51 -0.45
C THR A 200 -2.53 19.80 -0.52
N LYS A 201 -2.40 20.36 -1.71
CA LYS A 201 -1.69 21.64 -1.89
C LYS A 201 -2.59 22.84 -1.70
N TRP A 202 -3.88 22.66 -1.79
CA TRP A 202 -4.87 23.74 -1.79
C TRP A 202 -6.06 23.35 -0.94
N GLN A 203 -6.65 24.38 -0.29
CA GLN A 203 -7.94 24.22 0.35
C GLN A 203 -9.00 23.82 -0.70
N GLY A 204 -9.75 22.77 -0.40
CA GLY A 204 -10.80 22.24 -1.28
C GLY A 204 -12.12 22.04 -0.55
N MET A 205 -13.24 22.26 -1.24
CA MET A 205 -14.57 21.98 -0.70
C MET A 205 -15.17 20.72 -1.33
N ARG A 206 -15.86 19.90 -0.53
CA ARG A 206 -16.52 18.67 -0.93
C ARG A 206 -17.88 18.51 -0.25
N GLY A 207 -18.73 17.64 -0.82
CA GLY A 207 -20.06 17.33 -0.30
C GLY A 207 -21.14 18.31 -0.71
N ASP A 208 -22.35 18.10 -0.19
CA ASP A 208 -23.50 18.95 -0.50
C ASP A 208 -23.34 20.32 0.20
N LYS A 209 -23.52 21.41 -0.57
CA LYS A 209 -23.46 22.79 -0.04
C LYS A 209 -24.53 23.05 1.03
N ASN A 210 -25.65 22.31 0.98
CA ASN A 210 -26.77 22.44 1.89
C ASN A 210 -26.69 21.42 3.05
N ALA A 211 -25.58 20.70 3.18
CA ALA A 211 -25.40 19.76 4.29
C ALA A 211 -25.54 20.44 5.64
N GLU A 212 -26.16 19.72 6.61
CA GLU A 212 -26.45 20.23 7.94
C GLU A 212 -25.17 20.61 8.69
N PHE A 213 -24.13 19.81 8.55
CA PHE A 213 -22.85 19.98 9.26
C PHE A 213 -21.72 20.37 8.31
N HIS A 214 -20.86 21.25 8.79
CA HIS A 214 -19.63 21.66 8.13
C HIS A 214 -18.40 21.15 8.91
N VAL A 215 -17.58 20.29 8.30
CA VAL A 215 -16.38 19.75 8.92
C VAL A 215 -15.13 20.30 8.22
N ALA A 216 -14.22 20.91 8.98
CA ALA A 216 -12.88 21.22 8.51
C ALA A 216 -12.00 19.97 8.67
N VAL A 217 -11.43 19.48 7.56
CA VAL A 217 -10.56 18.30 7.54
C VAL A 217 -9.12 18.75 7.40
N MET A 218 -8.27 18.45 8.39
CA MET A 218 -6.82 18.62 8.27
C MET A 218 -6.25 17.39 7.55
N ASP A 219 -5.71 17.59 6.36
CA ASP A 219 -5.22 16.51 5.50
C ASP A 219 -3.77 16.17 5.81
N TYR A 220 -3.56 15.19 6.68
CA TYR A 220 -2.23 14.60 6.93
C TYR A 220 -1.91 13.43 5.99
N GLY A 221 -2.78 13.14 5.04
CA GLY A 221 -2.75 11.99 4.14
C GLY A 221 -4.07 11.22 4.24
N VAL A 222 -5.19 11.93 4.04
CA VAL A 222 -6.53 11.42 4.26
C VAL A 222 -6.90 10.32 3.26
N LYS A 223 -7.49 9.23 3.75
CA LYS A 223 -8.10 8.21 2.89
C LYS A 223 -9.38 8.72 2.27
N GLU A 224 -9.56 8.45 0.98
CA GLU A 224 -10.77 8.83 0.25
C GLU A 224 -12.06 8.31 0.89
N ASN A 225 -12.04 7.08 1.44
CA ASN A 225 -13.21 6.53 2.13
C ASN A 225 -13.58 7.26 3.42
N ILE A 226 -12.65 7.92 4.09
CA ILE A 226 -12.97 8.77 5.25
C ILE A 226 -13.79 9.98 4.78
N LEU A 227 -13.34 10.63 3.71
CA LEU A 227 -14.08 11.78 3.14
C LEU A 227 -15.47 11.36 2.68
N ARG A 228 -15.58 10.24 1.93
CA ARG A 228 -16.87 9.68 1.51
C ARG A 228 -17.79 9.33 2.68
N SER A 229 -17.23 8.81 3.78
CA SER A 229 -18.01 8.46 4.97
C SER A 229 -18.57 9.69 5.68
N LEU A 230 -17.79 10.77 5.77
CA LEU A 230 -18.24 12.04 6.32
C LEU A 230 -19.33 12.68 5.43
N GLU A 231 -19.13 12.65 4.11
CA GLU A 231 -20.15 13.11 3.14
C GLU A 231 -21.45 12.29 3.26
N ALA A 232 -21.35 10.97 3.35
CA ALA A 232 -22.49 10.08 3.54
C ALA A 232 -23.21 10.30 4.89
N ALA A 233 -22.50 10.80 5.91
CA ALA A 233 -23.07 11.20 7.19
C ALA A 233 -23.72 12.60 7.16
N GLY A 234 -23.86 13.22 5.99
CA GLY A 234 -24.52 14.52 5.82
C GLY A 234 -23.60 15.72 6.09
N CYS A 235 -22.29 15.55 6.01
CA CYS A 235 -21.35 16.63 6.19
C CYS A 235 -20.91 17.23 4.85
N ARG A 236 -20.81 18.55 4.77
CA ARG A 236 -19.93 19.22 3.81
C ARG A 236 -18.55 19.38 4.41
N LEU A 237 -17.53 19.26 3.57
CA LEU A 237 -16.16 19.26 4.01
C LEU A 237 -15.40 20.45 3.41
N THR A 238 -14.53 21.05 4.24
CA THR A 238 -13.44 21.90 3.75
C THR A 238 -12.13 21.20 4.11
N VAL A 239 -11.40 20.75 3.11
CA VAL A 239 -10.12 20.05 3.29
C VAL A 239 -8.99 21.07 3.27
N PHE A 240 -8.18 21.08 4.30
CA PHE A 240 -7.04 21.98 4.48
C PHE A 240 -5.72 21.21 4.37
N PRO A 241 -4.66 21.85 3.83
CA PRO A 241 -3.30 21.30 3.93
C PRO A 241 -2.87 21.05 5.37
N ALA A 242 -1.91 20.15 5.56
CA ALA A 242 -1.39 19.78 6.87
C ALA A 242 -0.76 20.94 7.66
N ASP A 243 -0.26 21.95 6.97
CA ASP A 243 0.39 23.14 7.53
C ASP A 243 -0.55 24.35 7.64
N ALA A 244 -1.85 24.18 7.36
CA ALA A 244 -2.84 25.26 7.47
C ALA A 244 -2.89 25.82 8.89
N LYS A 245 -3.10 27.15 8.97
CA LYS A 245 -3.17 27.84 10.26
C LYS A 245 -4.54 27.66 10.90
N ALA A 246 -4.56 27.57 12.23
CA ALA A 246 -5.79 27.46 13.00
C ALA A 246 -6.76 28.63 12.71
N GLU A 247 -6.22 29.81 12.41
CA GLU A 247 -6.98 31.00 12.05
C GLU A 247 -7.76 30.80 10.73
N ASP A 248 -7.12 30.21 9.72
CA ASP A 248 -7.74 29.92 8.42
C ASP A 248 -8.84 28.85 8.57
N VAL A 249 -8.57 27.82 9.39
CA VAL A 249 -9.55 26.77 9.71
C VAL A 249 -10.78 27.35 10.40
N LEU A 250 -10.58 28.25 11.38
CA LEU A 250 -11.67 28.90 12.11
C LEU A 250 -12.43 29.91 11.24
N ALA A 251 -11.74 30.61 10.32
CA ALA A 251 -12.35 31.55 9.39
C ALA A 251 -13.36 30.86 8.46
N ALA A 252 -13.19 29.56 8.13
CA ALA A 252 -14.16 28.78 7.40
C ALA A 252 -15.43 28.48 8.22
N ASN A 253 -15.47 28.83 9.50
CA ASN A 253 -16.56 28.61 10.44
C ASN A 253 -17.14 27.17 10.42
N PRO A 254 -16.33 26.13 10.63
CA PRO A 254 -16.80 24.74 10.69
C PRO A 254 -17.57 24.48 12.00
N ASP A 255 -18.42 23.44 11.99
CA ASP A 255 -19.05 22.92 13.22
C ASP A 255 -18.10 22.03 14.00
N GLY A 256 -17.14 21.38 13.33
CA GLY A 256 -16.10 20.56 13.95
C GLY A 256 -14.84 20.48 13.08
N VAL A 257 -13.74 20.03 13.71
CA VAL A 257 -12.45 19.82 13.05
C VAL A 257 -12.10 18.34 13.08
N PHE A 258 -11.75 17.79 11.94
CA PHE A 258 -11.33 16.41 11.77
C PHE A 258 -9.84 16.38 11.41
N LEU A 259 -9.06 15.66 12.23
CA LEU A 259 -7.64 15.41 11.98
C LEU A 259 -7.48 14.04 11.34
N SER A 260 -6.99 13.99 10.11
CA SER A 260 -6.98 12.76 9.33
C SER A 260 -5.88 11.77 9.73
N ASN A 261 -5.95 10.55 9.20
CA ASN A 261 -4.83 9.62 9.15
C ASN A 261 -3.68 10.20 8.32
N GLY A 262 -2.51 9.58 8.40
CA GLY A 262 -1.35 10.01 7.62
C GLY A 262 -0.13 9.11 7.80
N PRO A 263 0.91 9.28 6.97
CA PRO A 263 2.17 8.55 7.06
C PRO A 263 3.17 9.19 8.03
N GLY A 264 4.23 8.44 8.34
CA GLY A 264 5.39 8.93 9.09
C GLY A 264 5.23 8.83 10.60
N ASP A 265 6.06 9.60 11.32
CA ASP A 265 6.07 9.67 12.78
C ASP A 265 5.34 10.94 13.24
N PRO A 266 4.40 10.88 14.19
CA PRO A 266 3.74 12.08 14.72
C PRO A 266 4.71 13.05 15.38
N GLN A 267 5.90 12.63 15.79
CA GLN A 267 6.93 13.51 16.33
C GLN A 267 7.48 14.51 15.29
N ASP A 268 7.37 14.19 14.01
CA ASP A 268 7.77 15.09 12.92
C ASP A 268 6.74 16.21 12.65
N LEU A 269 5.55 16.14 13.28
CA LEU A 269 4.43 17.05 13.04
C LEU A 269 4.29 18.13 14.13
N GLY A 270 5.38 18.55 14.74
CA GLY A 270 5.33 19.60 15.77
C GLY A 270 4.61 20.87 15.33
N TYR A 271 4.72 21.25 14.06
CA TYR A 271 3.99 22.38 13.47
C TYR A 271 2.47 22.19 13.53
N ALA A 272 1.96 20.99 13.24
CA ALA A 272 0.54 20.68 13.29
C ALA A 272 0.04 20.63 14.74
N VAL A 273 0.83 20.08 15.65
CA VAL A 273 0.54 20.07 17.10
C VAL A 273 0.28 21.48 17.64
N GLU A 274 1.11 22.46 17.27
CA GLU A 274 0.97 23.85 17.72
C GLU A 274 -0.32 24.50 17.14
N GLU A 275 -0.69 24.20 15.90
CA GLU A 275 -1.93 24.72 15.33
C GLU A 275 -3.17 24.06 15.97
N VAL A 276 -3.12 22.75 16.26
CA VAL A 276 -4.21 22.03 16.94
C VAL A 276 -4.46 22.59 18.34
N LYS A 277 -3.42 22.93 19.10
CA LYS A 277 -3.56 23.60 20.43
C LYS A 277 -4.40 24.87 20.36
N LYS A 278 -4.26 25.67 19.30
CA LYS A 278 -5.02 26.90 19.12
C LYS A 278 -6.51 26.69 18.86
N LEU A 279 -6.90 25.47 18.47
CA LEU A 279 -8.30 25.09 18.23
C LEU A 279 -9.03 24.62 19.50
N PHE A 280 -8.32 24.35 20.59
CA PHE A 280 -8.90 23.88 21.85
C PHE A 280 -9.95 24.86 22.40
N GLY A 281 -11.08 24.31 22.83
CA GLY A 281 -12.19 25.10 23.39
C GLY A 281 -12.97 25.92 22.35
N LYS A 282 -12.57 25.94 21.08
CA LYS A 282 -13.24 26.70 20.01
C LYS A 282 -14.19 25.85 19.18
N LYS A 283 -13.81 24.64 18.84
CA LYS A 283 -14.60 23.69 18.07
C LYS A 283 -14.37 22.26 18.60
N PRO A 284 -15.33 21.34 18.45
CA PRO A 284 -15.10 19.92 18.65
C PRO A 284 -14.02 19.41 17.71
N ILE A 285 -13.09 18.58 18.24
CA ILE A 285 -12.00 18.01 17.45
C ILE A 285 -12.06 16.49 17.54
N PHE A 286 -11.95 15.81 16.40
CA PHE A 286 -11.85 14.37 16.31
C PHE A 286 -10.66 13.98 15.43
N GLY A 287 -9.93 12.93 15.82
CA GLY A 287 -8.74 12.48 15.09
C GLY A 287 -8.72 10.98 14.84
N ILE A 288 -8.23 10.57 13.68
CA ILE A 288 -8.01 9.16 13.33
C ILE A 288 -6.52 8.93 13.11
N CYS A 289 -5.96 7.85 13.71
CA CYS A 289 -4.58 7.40 13.52
C CYS A 289 -3.59 8.55 13.77
N MET A 290 -2.92 9.08 12.75
CA MET A 290 -2.00 10.22 12.85
C MET A 290 -2.68 11.41 13.55
N GLY A 291 -3.90 11.76 13.16
CA GLY A 291 -4.65 12.87 13.78
C GLY A 291 -4.94 12.64 15.26
N HIS A 292 -5.23 11.39 15.66
CA HIS A 292 -5.38 11.05 17.08
C HIS A 292 -4.06 11.21 17.84
N GLN A 293 -2.94 10.82 17.25
CA GLN A 293 -1.61 10.96 17.86
C GLN A 293 -1.18 12.42 17.97
N VAL A 294 -1.43 13.24 16.94
CA VAL A 294 -1.22 14.69 16.98
C VAL A 294 -2.07 15.35 18.09
N LEU A 295 -3.33 14.91 18.20
CA LEU A 295 -4.23 15.42 19.25
C LEU A 295 -3.70 15.03 20.65
N ALA A 296 -3.24 13.81 20.84
CA ALA A 296 -2.63 13.37 22.11
C ALA A 296 -1.39 14.20 22.48
N GLN A 297 -0.51 14.49 21.51
CA GLN A 297 0.64 15.38 21.73
C GLN A 297 0.21 16.82 22.05
N ALA A 298 -0.83 17.32 21.40
CA ALA A 298 -1.36 18.66 21.69
C ALA A 298 -1.89 18.78 23.12
N TYR A 299 -2.42 17.69 23.70
CA TYR A 299 -2.79 17.61 25.12
C TYR A 299 -1.60 17.35 26.06
N GLY A 300 -0.36 17.35 25.56
CA GLY A 300 0.85 17.15 26.37
C GLY A 300 1.24 15.68 26.55
N GLY A 301 0.60 14.76 25.84
CA GLY A 301 1.00 13.35 25.79
C GLY A 301 2.26 13.15 24.98
N THR A 302 2.88 11.98 25.14
CA THR A 302 4.04 11.54 24.35
C THR A 302 3.68 10.35 23.50
N THR A 303 4.31 10.24 22.34
CA THR A 303 4.18 9.10 21.43
C THR A 303 5.51 8.34 21.34
N PHE A 304 5.44 7.03 21.11
CA PHE A 304 6.62 6.21 20.88
C PHE A 304 6.33 5.17 19.80
N LYS A 305 7.37 4.81 19.08
CA LYS A 305 7.26 3.83 17.99
C LYS A 305 7.11 2.42 18.54
N LEU A 306 6.03 1.74 18.16
CA LEU A 306 5.86 0.32 18.45
C LEU A 306 6.78 -0.53 17.56
N LYS A 307 7.02 -1.76 17.96
CA LYS A 307 7.82 -2.74 17.22
C LYS A 307 7.30 -2.96 15.79
N PHE A 308 6.00 -3.00 15.63
CA PHE A 308 5.28 -2.97 14.35
C PHE A 308 3.90 -2.33 14.54
N GLY A 309 3.33 -1.79 13.46
CA GLY A 309 2.03 -1.14 13.50
C GLY A 309 0.88 -2.14 13.60
N HIS A 310 -0.21 -1.74 14.25
CA HIS A 310 -1.51 -2.39 14.17
C HIS A 310 -2.21 -1.91 12.89
N ARG A 311 -2.25 -2.76 11.86
CA ARG A 311 -2.74 -2.41 10.52
C ARG A 311 -3.67 -3.48 9.99
#